data_217af06a0af5063da10e81e59e4663ce
#
_entry.id   217af06a0af5063da10e81e59e4663ce
#
_cell.length_a   1.000
_cell.length_b   1.000
_cell.length_c   1.000
_cell.angle_alpha   90.00
_cell.angle_beta   90.00
_cell.angle_gamma   90.00
#
_symmetry.space_group_name_H-M   'P 1'
#
loop_
_entity.id
_entity.type
_entity.pdbx_description
1 polymer ?
#
loop_
_entity_poly.entity_id
_entity_poly.type
_entity_poly.pdbx_seq_one_letter_code
_entity_poly.pdbx_strand_id
1 'polypeptide(L)'
;MAQAVDILRTGTWLTRERVKLVVFGLLAASLIGVVYIVGTSDGLNDRFGRPLGTDFSNVYAAGTYVLDGNAAAPFDPRTQYAREQAIFGADTQFYGWHYPPYFLGLAALFAAMPYALALALWQGVTFA
;
A
#
# COMPACT_ATOMS: atom_id res chain seq x y z
N MET A 1 -43.14 1.82 0.49
CA MET A 1 -42.11 2.41 -0.40
C MET A 1 -41.76 3.84 -0.04
N ALA A 2 -42.70 4.76 0.10
CA ALA A 2 -42.44 6.18 0.42
C ALA A 2 -41.63 6.39 1.72
N GLN A 3 -41.93 5.64 2.79
CA GLN A 3 -41.25 5.74 4.08
C GLN A 3 -39.76 5.34 4.02
N ALA A 4 -39.40 4.31 3.24
CA ALA A 4 -38.01 3.89 3.06
C ALA A 4 -37.19 4.95 2.27
N VAL A 5 -37.81 5.56 1.26
CA VAL A 5 -37.19 6.64 0.47
C VAL A 5 -36.96 7.88 1.33
N ASP A 6 -37.91 8.22 2.21
CA ASP A 6 -37.78 9.39 3.09
C ASP A 6 -36.68 9.18 4.15
N ILE A 7 -36.57 8.00 4.73
CA ILE A 7 -35.49 7.62 5.66
C ILE A 7 -34.10 7.76 4.98
N LEU A 8 -33.98 7.30 3.74
CA LEU A 8 -32.73 7.45 2.98
C LEU A 8 -32.43 8.91 2.62
N ARG A 9 -33.43 9.68 2.25
CA ARG A 9 -33.29 11.09 1.87
C ARG A 9 -32.92 11.99 3.05
N THR A 10 -33.48 11.72 4.22
CA THR A 10 -33.25 12.53 5.44
C THR A 10 -32.01 12.11 6.22
N GLY A 11 -31.43 10.94 5.92
CA GLY A 11 -30.26 10.42 6.63
C GLY A 11 -30.51 10.03 8.10
N THR A 12 -31.77 9.97 8.53
CA THR A 12 -32.16 9.69 9.93
C THR A 12 -31.76 8.28 10.40
N TRP A 13 -31.45 7.39 9.47
CA TRP A 13 -30.90 6.06 9.77
C TRP A 13 -29.42 6.09 10.19
N LEU A 14 -28.71 7.18 9.88
CA LEU A 14 -27.28 7.34 10.13
C LEU A 14 -27.04 7.94 11.54
N THR A 15 -27.29 7.14 12.57
CA THR A 15 -27.04 7.56 13.96
C THR A 15 -25.57 7.40 14.31
N ARG A 16 -25.07 8.19 15.27
CA ARG A 16 -23.68 8.08 15.77
C ARG A 16 -23.32 6.66 16.19
N GLU A 17 -24.24 5.94 16.83
CA GLU A 17 -24.00 4.57 17.30
C GLU A 17 -23.86 3.59 16.12
N ARG A 18 -24.68 3.74 15.08
CA ARG A 18 -24.56 2.91 13.87
C ARG A 18 -23.26 3.20 13.12
N VAL A 19 -22.87 4.47 13.02
CA VAL A 19 -21.59 4.85 12.40
C VAL A 19 -20.44 4.24 13.17
N LYS A 20 -20.41 4.36 14.50
CA LYS A 20 -19.36 3.73 15.34
C LYS A 20 -19.32 2.22 15.11
N LEU A 21 -20.46 1.55 15.14
CA LEU A 21 -20.54 0.09 14.96
C LEU A 21 -19.98 -0.33 13.60
N VAL A 22 -20.31 0.38 12.53
CA VAL A 22 -19.77 0.12 11.18
C VAL A 22 -18.25 0.40 11.15
N VAL A 23 -17.80 1.52 11.71
CA VAL A 23 -16.37 1.86 11.77
C VAL A 23 -15.59 0.80 12.54
N PHE A 24 -16.03 0.41 13.73
CA PHE A 24 -15.36 -0.63 14.51
C PHE A 24 -15.38 -1.99 13.80
N GLY A 25 -16.50 -2.33 13.14
CA GLY A 25 -16.58 -3.55 12.32
C GLY A 25 -15.59 -3.56 11.16
N LEU A 26 -15.47 -2.42 10.44
CA LEU A 26 -14.50 -2.27 9.35
C LEU A 26 -13.06 -2.30 9.86
N LEU A 27 -12.77 -1.63 10.97
CA LEU A 27 -11.43 -1.67 11.59
C LEU A 27 -11.06 -3.08 12.03
N ALA A 28 -11.97 -3.81 12.67
CA ALA A 28 -11.73 -5.19 13.06
C ALA A 28 -11.51 -6.10 11.85
N ALA A 29 -12.33 -5.97 10.81
CA ALA A 29 -12.17 -6.73 9.57
C ALA A 29 -10.84 -6.41 8.87
N SER A 30 -10.46 -5.13 8.83
CA SER A 30 -9.17 -4.70 8.26
C SER A 30 -7.99 -5.27 9.06
N LEU A 31 -8.05 -5.22 10.39
CA LEU A 31 -7.01 -5.79 11.24
C LEU A 31 -6.86 -7.30 11.02
N ILE A 32 -7.98 -8.03 10.98
CA ILE A 32 -7.98 -9.47 10.69
C ILE A 32 -7.36 -9.73 9.30
N GLY A 33 -7.71 -8.92 8.30
CA GLY A 33 -7.15 -9.01 6.95
C GLY A 33 -5.63 -8.79 6.94
N VAL A 34 -5.13 -7.76 7.63
CA VAL A 34 -3.70 -7.49 7.75
C VAL A 34 -2.98 -8.65 8.45
N VAL A 35 -3.50 -9.12 9.59
CA VAL A 35 -2.92 -10.26 10.33
C VAL A 35 -2.88 -11.51 9.46
N TYR A 36 -3.94 -11.77 8.69
CA TYR A 36 -3.99 -12.90 7.77
C TYR A 36 -2.94 -12.78 6.67
N ILE A 37 -2.85 -11.62 5.99
CA ILE A 37 -1.89 -11.39 4.89
C ILE A 37 -0.46 -11.53 5.40
N VAL A 38 -0.13 -10.88 6.52
CA VAL A 38 1.21 -10.95 7.11
C VAL A 38 1.52 -12.35 7.66
N GLY A 39 0.55 -13.00 8.32
CA GLY A 39 0.72 -14.33 8.89
C GLY A 39 0.84 -15.46 7.86
N THR A 40 0.40 -15.22 6.61
CA THR A 40 0.51 -16.17 5.49
C THR A 40 1.53 -15.75 4.44
N SER A 41 2.32 -14.70 4.72
CA SER A 41 3.34 -14.21 3.78
C SER A 41 4.56 -15.11 3.75
N ASP A 42 5.20 -15.15 2.59
CA ASP A 42 6.51 -15.77 2.39
C ASP A 42 7.53 -14.66 2.04
N GLY A 43 8.41 -14.35 2.98
CA GLY A 43 9.35 -13.24 2.86
C GLY A 43 8.64 -11.89 2.72
N LEU A 44 8.85 -11.21 1.59
CA LEU A 44 8.24 -9.91 1.30
C LEU A 44 6.93 -10.01 0.49
N ASN A 45 6.48 -11.23 0.16
CA ASN A 45 5.33 -11.47 -0.68
C ASN A 45 4.16 -12.09 0.09
N ASP A 46 2.95 -11.81 -0.36
CA ASP A 46 1.75 -12.49 0.12
C ASP A 46 1.71 -13.95 -0.41
N ARG A 47 0.78 -14.74 0.07
CA ARG A 47 0.56 -16.13 -0.37
C ARG A 47 0.28 -16.30 -1.88
N PHE A 48 0.03 -15.23 -2.60
CA PHE A 48 -0.21 -15.22 -4.04
C PHE A 48 1.02 -14.73 -4.83
N GLY A 49 2.17 -14.55 -4.18
CA GLY A 49 3.41 -14.09 -4.79
C GLY A 49 3.44 -12.59 -5.10
N ARG A 50 2.53 -11.79 -4.53
CA ARG A 50 2.52 -10.33 -4.72
C ARG A 50 3.22 -9.65 -3.55
N PRO A 51 4.01 -8.58 -3.80
CA PRO A 51 4.63 -7.80 -2.75
C PRO A 51 3.61 -7.34 -1.69
N LEU A 52 3.95 -7.50 -0.42
CA LEU A 52 3.16 -6.92 0.67
C LEU A 52 3.07 -5.40 0.48
N GLY A 53 1.85 -4.84 0.50
CA GLY A 53 1.64 -3.42 0.22
C GLY A 53 1.90 -3.04 -1.24
N THR A 54 1.39 -3.83 -2.17
CA THR A 54 1.55 -3.77 -3.65
C THR A 54 1.97 -2.42 -4.23
N ASP A 55 1.17 -1.35 -3.99
CA ASP A 55 1.45 -0.01 -4.51
C ASP A 55 2.65 0.68 -3.83
N PHE A 56 3.07 0.22 -2.67
CA PHE A 56 4.27 0.71 -2.01
C PHE A 56 5.54 0.06 -2.57
N SER A 57 5.44 -1.13 -3.16
CA SER A 57 6.60 -1.87 -3.67
C SER A 57 7.36 -1.09 -4.75
N ASN A 58 6.63 -0.42 -5.67
CA ASN A 58 7.25 0.39 -6.71
C ASN A 58 7.93 1.65 -6.15
N VAL A 59 7.35 2.25 -5.12
CA VAL A 59 7.94 3.41 -4.42
C VAL A 59 9.25 3.01 -3.76
N TYR A 60 9.26 1.88 -3.07
CA TYR A 60 10.46 1.36 -2.42
C TYR A 60 11.55 1.01 -3.44
N ALA A 61 11.20 0.31 -4.53
CA ALA A 61 12.12 -0.04 -5.60
C ALA A 61 12.75 1.20 -6.26
N ALA A 62 11.93 2.23 -6.56
CA ALA A 62 12.43 3.49 -7.10
C ALA A 62 13.36 4.22 -6.12
N GLY A 63 13.03 4.20 -4.82
CA GLY A 63 13.87 4.79 -3.78
C GLY A 63 15.25 4.15 -3.68
N THR A 64 15.35 2.83 -3.87
CA THR A 64 16.67 2.15 -3.87
C THR A 64 17.57 2.62 -5.01
N TYR A 65 17.01 2.94 -6.19
CA TYR A 65 17.80 3.54 -7.28
C TYR A 65 18.35 4.92 -6.92
N VAL A 66 17.58 5.72 -6.19
CA VAL A 66 18.05 7.04 -5.74
C VAL A 66 19.24 6.87 -4.79
N LEU A 67 19.17 5.92 -3.86
CA LEU A 67 20.27 5.61 -2.93
C LEU A 67 21.52 5.10 -3.66
N ASP A 68 21.34 4.39 -4.77
CA ASP A 68 22.43 3.95 -5.66
C ASP A 68 22.97 5.09 -6.55
N GLY A 69 22.45 6.31 -6.43
CA GLY A 69 22.87 7.48 -7.23
C GLY A 69 22.27 7.51 -8.65
N ASN A 70 21.27 6.69 -8.95
CA ASN A 70 20.64 6.60 -10.27
C ASN A 70 19.15 6.99 -10.24
N ALA A 71 18.87 8.25 -9.94
CA ALA A 71 17.50 8.78 -9.82
C ALA A 71 16.72 8.79 -11.15
N ALA A 72 17.38 8.62 -12.30
CA ALA A 72 16.71 8.55 -13.60
C ALA A 72 16.17 7.14 -13.93
N ALA A 73 16.73 6.10 -13.33
CA ALA A 73 16.41 4.72 -13.61
C ALA A 73 14.92 4.35 -13.45
N PRO A 74 14.17 4.83 -12.43
CA PRO A 74 12.76 4.51 -12.26
C PRO A 74 11.86 4.96 -13.42
N PHE A 75 12.28 5.93 -14.22
CA PHE A 75 11.51 6.46 -15.36
C PHE A 75 11.61 5.57 -16.61
N ASP A 76 12.55 4.62 -16.64
CA ASP A 76 12.56 3.54 -17.63
C ASP A 76 11.81 2.32 -17.10
N PRO A 77 10.67 1.93 -17.73
CA PRO A 77 9.86 0.81 -17.27
C PRO A 77 10.61 -0.51 -17.15
N ARG A 78 11.55 -0.78 -18.05
CA ARG A 78 12.34 -2.03 -18.01
C ARG A 78 13.28 -2.07 -16.83
N THR A 79 13.94 -0.96 -16.58
CA THR A 79 14.88 -0.81 -15.47
C THR A 79 14.14 -0.86 -14.14
N GLN A 80 13.02 -0.16 -14.01
CA GLN A 80 12.17 -0.20 -12.82
C GLN A 80 11.67 -1.63 -12.54
N TYR A 81 11.18 -2.32 -13.56
CA TYR A 81 10.71 -3.70 -13.42
C TYR A 81 11.81 -4.66 -12.99
N ALA A 82 13.00 -4.54 -13.56
CA ALA A 82 14.14 -5.36 -13.15
C ALA A 82 14.48 -5.18 -11.65
N ARG A 83 14.34 -3.97 -11.11
CA ARG A 83 14.53 -3.71 -9.69
C ARG A 83 13.41 -4.30 -8.83
N GLU A 84 12.17 -4.19 -9.25
CA GLU A 84 11.02 -4.81 -8.57
C GLU A 84 11.22 -6.34 -8.48
N GLN A 85 11.62 -6.97 -9.58
CA GLN A 85 11.94 -8.41 -9.59
C GLN A 85 13.15 -8.77 -8.72
N ALA A 86 14.18 -7.94 -8.68
CA ALA A 86 15.35 -8.19 -7.86
C ALA A 86 15.03 -8.15 -6.35
N ILE A 87 14.06 -7.33 -5.93
CA ILE A 87 13.67 -7.17 -4.53
C ILE A 87 12.62 -8.21 -4.12
N PHE A 88 11.61 -8.44 -4.96
CA PHE A 88 10.41 -9.21 -4.61
C PHE A 88 10.31 -10.58 -5.30
N GLY A 89 11.25 -10.91 -6.19
CA GLY A 89 11.31 -12.19 -6.90
C GLY A 89 10.94 -12.08 -8.37
N ALA A 90 11.43 -13.06 -9.17
CA ALA A 90 11.33 -13.05 -10.64
C ALA A 90 9.88 -13.06 -11.16
N ASP A 91 8.94 -13.63 -10.39
CA ASP A 91 7.53 -13.73 -10.76
C ASP A 91 6.71 -12.49 -10.40
N THR A 92 7.36 -11.45 -9.81
CA THR A 92 6.70 -10.19 -9.45
C THR A 92 6.11 -9.52 -10.69
N GLN A 93 4.86 -9.06 -10.59
CA GLN A 93 4.21 -8.28 -11.62
C GLN A 93 4.82 -6.88 -11.70
N PHE A 94 4.71 -6.26 -12.87
CA PHE A 94 5.16 -4.89 -13.07
C PHE A 94 4.22 -3.90 -12.38
N TYR A 95 4.72 -3.12 -11.43
CA TYR A 95 4.00 -2.02 -10.77
C TYR A 95 4.41 -0.66 -11.32
N GLY A 96 5.68 -0.48 -11.69
CA GLY A 96 6.21 0.70 -12.37
C GLY A 96 6.21 1.98 -11.54
N TRP A 97 6.92 3.01 -12.05
CA TRP A 97 6.99 4.32 -11.42
C TRP A 97 6.00 5.29 -12.07
N HIS A 98 5.06 5.85 -11.30
CA HIS A 98 3.98 6.71 -11.80
C HIS A 98 3.97 8.09 -11.15
N TYR A 99 4.97 8.38 -10.30
CA TYR A 99 5.01 9.60 -9.51
C TYR A 99 5.95 10.64 -10.12
N PRO A 100 5.73 11.93 -9.81
CA PRO A 100 6.61 12.99 -10.29
C PRO A 100 8.02 12.94 -9.65
N PRO A 101 9.04 13.52 -10.30
CA PRO A 101 10.44 13.42 -9.87
C PRO A 101 10.72 13.82 -8.42
N TYR A 102 10.03 14.83 -7.89
CA TYR A 102 10.24 15.27 -6.50
C TYR A 102 9.83 14.20 -5.47
N PHE A 103 8.96 13.27 -5.83
CA PHE A 103 8.54 12.19 -4.95
C PHE A 103 9.66 11.14 -4.73
N LEU A 104 10.67 11.11 -5.59
CA LEU A 104 11.85 10.25 -5.41
C LEU A 104 12.60 10.52 -4.10
N GLY A 105 12.61 11.78 -3.62
CA GLY A 105 13.20 12.11 -2.33
C GLY A 105 12.51 11.40 -1.17
N LEU A 106 11.18 11.33 -1.20
CA LEU A 106 10.39 10.58 -0.21
C LEU A 106 10.60 9.06 -0.38
N ALA A 107 10.63 8.58 -1.61
CA ALA A 107 10.90 7.17 -1.92
C ALA A 107 12.26 6.72 -1.37
N ALA A 108 13.31 7.54 -1.55
CA ALA A 108 14.65 7.28 -1.01
C ALA A 108 14.66 7.22 0.52
N LEU A 109 13.89 8.09 1.18
CA LEU A 109 13.79 8.09 2.64
C LEU A 109 13.23 6.74 3.16
N PHE A 110 12.20 6.21 2.52
CA PHE A 110 11.66 4.89 2.87
C PHE A 110 12.62 3.75 2.48
N ALA A 111 13.28 3.86 1.34
CA ALA A 111 14.23 2.83 0.89
C ALA A 111 15.51 2.74 1.74
N ALA A 112 15.80 3.76 2.57
CA ALA A 112 16.92 3.75 3.50
C ALA A 112 16.73 2.80 4.69
N MET A 113 15.57 2.17 4.84
CA MET A 113 15.26 1.24 5.92
C MET A 113 14.76 -0.10 5.36
N PRO A 114 14.73 -1.18 6.18
CA PRO A 114 14.18 -2.47 5.75
C PRO A 114 12.73 -2.35 5.28
N TYR A 115 12.37 -3.07 4.22
CA TYR A 115 11.05 -2.99 3.56
C TYR A 115 9.87 -3.07 4.52
N ALA A 116 9.87 -4.03 5.45
CA ALA A 116 8.78 -4.21 6.39
C ALA A 116 8.57 -2.98 7.30
N LEU A 117 9.66 -2.36 7.76
CA LEU A 117 9.61 -1.14 8.56
C LEU A 117 9.12 0.04 7.72
N ALA A 118 9.63 0.19 6.50
CA ALA A 118 9.22 1.22 5.57
C ALA A 118 7.71 1.13 5.26
N LEU A 119 7.21 -0.09 4.99
CA LEU A 119 5.79 -0.36 4.75
C LEU A 119 4.93 -0.02 5.98
N ALA A 120 5.37 -0.43 7.19
CA ALA A 120 4.64 -0.12 8.42
C ALA A 120 4.53 1.39 8.67
N LEU A 121 5.62 2.13 8.45
CA LEU A 121 5.63 3.59 8.56
C LEU A 121 4.77 4.26 7.49
N TRP A 122 4.85 3.78 6.23
CA TRP A 122 4.01 4.26 5.14
C TRP A 122 2.53 4.11 5.49
N GLN A 123 2.12 2.94 5.93
CA GLN A 123 0.75 2.67 6.35
C GLN A 123 0.36 3.54 7.55
N GLY A 124 1.21 3.63 8.57
CA GLY A 124 0.95 4.44 9.77
C GLY A 124 0.73 5.93 9.46
N VAL A 125 1.55 6.51 8.57
CA VAL A 125 1.43 7.92 8.16
C VAL A 125 0.19 8.15 7.29
N THR A 126 -0.20 7.20 6.47
CA THR A 126 -1.39 7.33 5.60
C THR A 126 -2.70 7.11 6.34
N PHE A 127 -2.69 6.47 7.52
CA PHE A 127 -3.86 6.27 8.38
C PHE A 127 -4.02 7.33 9.49
N ALA A 128 -3.04 8.19 9.70
CA ALA A 128 -3.06 9.23 10.74
C ALA A 128 -3.81 10.49 10.29
#